data_12809d5905e5411b6b60ce410911d487
#
_entry.id   12809d5905e5411b6b60ce410911d487
#
_cell.length_a   1.000
_cell.length_b   1.000
_cell.length_c   1.000
_cell.angle_alpha   90.00
_cell.angle_beta   90.00
_cell.angle_gamma   90.00
#
_symmetry.space_group_name_H-M   'P 1'
#
loop_
_entity.id
_entity.type
_entity.pdbx_description
1 polymer ?
#
loop_
_entity_poly.entity_id
_entity_poly.type
_entity_poly.pdbx_seq_one_letter_code
_entity_poly.pdbx_strand_id
1 'polypeptide(L)'
;MIKVKKKDLNKIKKLFGGIEDSMVIACLQGYMGDAYVDSLDDPKAGLIVSGEYSFFAGDPKIPEAKVMAERLLDMTPGDKTVAIFSEKEPGWQDFLMGIKKNHPKAVPRFGILQKDYEFDEELLKKYTGSLPEGYEIVRFDGDLYDQAMSAEWSKEFCETFASKKEYLEKGFGYGVVTAGKLVSGASTMTVYDGGTETQVATNKKHRKKGLALSCAAAFLLECQRRKIRACWDAANTASKKMAIKLGYEYKGIYMTIHMHK
;
A
#
# COMPACT_ATOMS: atom_id res chain seq x y z
N MET A 1 -14.60 5.74 -20.63
CA MET A 1 -13.41 5.50 -19.75
C MET A 1 -12.18 5.32 -20.62
N ILE A 2 -11.13 6.09 -20.37
CA ILE A 2 -9.86 6.16 -21.13
C ILE A 2 -8.74 5.71 -20.19
N LYS A 3 -7.93 4.72 -20.60
CA LYS A 3 -6.67 4.38 -19.89
C LYS A 3 -5.64 5.46 -20.19
N VAL A 4 -5.09 6.07 -19.14
CA VAL A 4 -4.16 7.21 -19.26
C VAL A 4 -2.76 6.69 -19.58
N LYS A 5 -2.12 7.22 -20.59
CA LYS A 5 -0.72 6.90 -20.93
C LYS A 5 0.23 7.65 -20.00
N LYS A 6 1.42 7.09 -19.72
CA LYS A 6 2.43 7.74 -18.85
C LYS A 6 2.70 9.20 -19.18
N LYS A 7 2.78 9.57 -20.47
CA LYS A 7 3.01 10.95 -20.91
C LYS A 7 1.87 11.93 -20.58
N ASP A 8 0.67 11.42 -20.31
CA ASP A 8 -0.54 12.21 -20.03
C ASP A 8 -0.90 12.28 -18.54
N LEU A 9 -0.17 11.57 -17.65
CA LEU A 9 -0.46 11.52 -16.20
C LEU A 9 -0.50 12.90 -15.53
N ASN A 10 0.30 13.84 -16.01
CA ASN A 10 0.29 15.22 -15.50
C ASN A 10 -1.07 15.92 -15.67
N LYS A 11 -1.85 15.57 -16.71
CA LYS A 11 -3.16 16.17 -17.00
C LYS A 11 -4.19 15.84 -15.92
N ILE A 12 -4.05 14.69 -15.28
CA ILE A 12 -5.01 14.18 -14.29
C ILE A 12 -4.62 14.43 -12.83
N LYS A 13 -3.42 14.96 -12.56
CA LYS A 13 -2.92 15.19 -11.19
C LYS A 13 -3.89 16.00 -10.33
N LYS A 14 -4.52 17.03 -10.89
CA LYS A 14 -5.46 17.90 -10.18
C LYS A 14 -6.69 17.12 -9.68
N LEU A 15 -7.18 16.16 -10.47
CA LEU A 15 -8.33 15.34 -10.12
C LEU A 15 -8.07 14.51 -8.86
N PHE A 16 -6.87 13.95 -8.70
CA PHE A 16 -6.47 13.14 -7.56
C PHE A 16 -5.83 13.93 -6.42
N GLY A 17 -5.76 15.25 -6.48
CA GLY A 17 -5.08 16.12 -5.50
C GLY A 17 -5.70 16.11 -4.10
N GLY A 18 -6.89 15.53 -3.91
CA GLY A 18 -7.53 15.32 -2.62
C GLY A 18 -7.15 14.01 -1.91
N ILE A 19 -6.37 13.14 -2.56
CA ILE A 19 -5.98 11.82 -2.05
C ILE A 19 -4.47 11.80 -1.81
N GLU A 20 -4.07 11.93 -0.55
CA GLU A 20 -2.67 11.86 -0.11
C GLU A 20 -2.27 10.40 0.16
N ASP A 21 -2.13 9.61 -0.90
CA ASP A 21 -1.78 8.20 -0.81
C ASP A 21 -0.55 7.90 -1.67
N SER A 22 0.36 7.09 -1.16
CA SER A 22 1.62 6.72 -1.81
C SER A 22 1.41 6.00 -3.14
N MET A 23 0.35 5.18 -3.27
CA MET A 23 0.04 4.46 -4.49
C MET A 23 -0.50 5.41 -5.57
N VAL A 24 -1.29 6.42 -5.17
CA VAL A 24 -1.74 7.50 -6.06
C VAL A 24 -0.54 8.30 -6.56
N ILE A 25 0.36 8.70 -5.67
CA ILE A 25 1.58 9.43 -6.02
C ILE A 25 2.44 8.60 -7.00
N ALA A 26 2.66 7.31 -6.69
CA ALA A 26 3.44 6.41 -7.53
C ALA A 26 2.85 6.26 -8.94
N CYS A 27 1.53 6.13 -9.04
CA CYS A 27 0.85 6.07 -10.34
C CYS A 27 0.99 7.37 -11.12
N LEU A 28 0.75 8.52 -10.48
CA LEU A 28 0.86 9.83 -11.13
C LEU A 28 2.28 10.21 -11.53
N GLN A 29 3.29 9.62 -10.90
CA GLN A 29 4.70 9.72 -11.30
C GLN A 29 5.10 8.67 -12.36
N GLY A 30 4.22 7.73 -12.69
CA GLY A 30 4.44 6.71 -13.71
C GLY A 30 5.31 5.53 -13.27
N TYR A 31 5.44 5.31 -11.95
CA TYR A 31 6.17 4.16 -11.39
C TYR A 31 5.34 2.89 -11.40
N MET A 32 4.17 2.90 -10.78
CA MET A 32 3.33 1.71 -10.53
C MET A 32 1.85 2.06 -10.67
N GLY A 33 1.04 1.06 -11.04
CA GLY A 33 -0.42 1.22 -11.18
C GLY A 33 -0.86 1.78 -12.54
N ASP A 34 -2.16 1.74 -12.75
CA ASP A 34 -2.84 2.22 -13.95
C ASP A 34 -3.88 3.29 -13.60
N ALA A 35 -3.98 4.32 -14.41
CA ALA A 35 -4.98 5.38 -14.26
C ALA A 35 -6.00 5.37 -15.40
N TYR A 36 -7.24 5.68 -15.05
CA TYR A 36 -8.38 5.76 -15.97
C TYR A 36 -9.18 7.03 -15.67
N VAL A 37 -9.67 7.70 -16.72
CA VAL A 37 -10.53 8.89 -16.62
C VAL A 37 -11.65 8.85 -17.64
N ASP A 38 -12.67 9.69 -17.45
CA ASP A 38 -13.72 9.96 -18.43
C ASP A 38 -13.20 10.74 -19.63
N SER A 39 -12.37 11.77 -19.40
CA SER A 39 -11.76 12.64 -20.40
C SER A 39 -10.31 12.98 -20.03
N LEU A 40 -9.44 13.23 -21.04
CA LEU A 40 -8.07 13.68 -20.83
C LEU A 40 -7.93 15.21 -20.73
N ASP A 41 -8.85 15.95 -21.35
CA ASP A 41 -8.74 17.40 -21.44
C ASP A 41 -9.37 18.10 -20.22
N ASP A 42 -10.50 17.58 -19.75
CA ASP A 42 -11.20 18.10 -18.55
C ASP A 42 -11.80 16.93 -17.76
N PRO A 43 -10.98 16.15 -17.05
CA PRO A 43 -11.43 14.96 -16.34
C PRO A 43 -12.34 15.33 -15.17
N LYS A 44 -13.55 14.73 -15.14
CA LYS A 44 -14.55 14.90 -14.09
C LYS A 44 -14.58 13.75 -13.11
N ALA A 45 -14.23 12.53 -13.54
CA ALA A 45 -14.04 11.38 -12.67
C ALA A 45 -12.84 10.54 -13.10
N GLY A 46 -12.22 9.89 -12.14
CA GLY A 46 -11.06 9.05 -12.39
C GLY A 46 -10.94 7.90 -11.41
N LEU A 47 -10.16 6.92 -11.84
CA LEU A 47 -9.84 5.71 -11.11
C LEU A 47 -8.35 5.41 -11.27
N ILE A 48 -7.64 5.23 -10.17
CA ILE A 48 -6.31 4.63 -10.15
C ILE A 48 -6.44 3.22 -9.57
N VAL A 49 -5.79 2.24 -10.21
CA VAL A 49 -5.71 0.84 -9.76
C VAL A 49 -4.25 0.50 -9.51
N SER A 50 -3.94 0.05 -8.29
CA SER A 50 -2.59 -0.38 -7.88
C SER A 50 -2.70 -1.64 -7.01
N GLY A 51 -2.33 -2.80 -7.57
CA GLY A 51 -2.56 -4.07 -6.91
C GLY A 51 -4.04 -4.29 -6.59
N GLU A 52 -4.35 -4.66 -5.35
CA GLU A 52 -5.75 -4.82 -4.88
C GLU A 52 -6.41 -3.49 -4.47
N TYR A 53 -5.72 -2.36 -4.57
CA TYR A 53 -6.24 -1.05 -4.18
C TYR A 53 -6.73 -0.25 -5.38
N SER A 54 -7.80 0.50 -5.15
CA SER A 54 -8.46 1.31 -6.18
C SER A 54 -8.85 2.66 -5.60
N PHE A 55 -8.46 3.73 -6.27
CA PHE A 55 -8.64 5.10 -5.78
C PHE A 55 -9.58 5.86 -6.72
N PHE A 56 -10.73 6.27 -6.20
CA PHE A 56 -11.73 7.04 -6.93
C PHE A 56 -11.63 8.52 -6.61
N ALA A 57 -11.71 9.36 -7.63
CA ALA A 57 -11.69 10.82 -7.51
C ALA A 57 -12.71 11.48 -8.46
N GLY A 58 -13.13 12.69 -8.11
CA GLY A 58 -14.07 13.52 -8.89
C GLY A 58 -15.53 13.21 -8.62
N ASP A 59 -16.39 13.42 -9.62
CA ASP A 59 -17.84 13.34 -9.47
C ASP A 59 -18.38 11.91 -9.71
N PRO A 60 -18.94 11.24 -8.68
CA PRO A 60 -19.52 9.89 -8.81
C PRO A 60 -20.82 9.87 -9.63
N LYS A 61 -21.44 11.03 -9.94
CA LYS A 61 -22.73 11.10 -10.61
C LYS A 61 -22.67 11.01 -12.12
N ILE A 62 -21.49 11.18 -12.71
CA ILE A 62 -21.34 11.07 -14.16
C ILE A 62 -21.46 9.61 -14.63
N PRO A 63 -21.96 9.33 -15.83
CA PRO A 63 -22.15 7.97 -16.34
C PRO A 63 -20.88 7.13 -16.34
N GLU A 64 -19.74 7.74 -16.64
CA GLU A 64 -18.42 7.10 -16.72
C GLU A 64 -17.94 6.58 -15.36
N ALA A 65 -18.30 7.23 -14.26
CA ALA A 65 -18.01 6.78 -12.90
C ALA A 65 -18.66 5.40 -12.62
N LYS A 66 -19.90 5.20 -13.13
CA LYS A 66 -20.59 3.91 -13.04
C LYS A 66 -19.85 2.81 -13.82
N VAL A 67 -19.40 3.13 -15.04
CA VAL A 67 -18.62 2.19 -15.87
C VAL A 67 -17.32 1.81 -15.18
N MET A 68 -16.61 2.78 -14.57
CA MET A 68 -15.38 2.51 -13.80
C MET A 68 -15.64 1.56 -12.62
N ALA A 69 -16.65 1.84 -11.82
CA ALA A 69 -16.97 1.05 -10.64
C ALA A 69 -17.49 -0.37 -10.99
N GLU A 70 -18.29 -0.51 -12.05
CA GLU A 70 -18.81 -1.80 -12.50
C GLU A 70 -17.75 -2.71 -13.10
N ARG A 71 -16.72 -2.13 -13.72
CA ARG A 71 -15.61 -2.86 -14.34
C ARG A 71 -14.39 -3.01 -13.43
N LEU A 72 -14.45 -2.49 -12.21
CA LEU A 72 -13.33 -2.43 -11.29
C LEU A 72 -12.63 -3.77 -11.09
N LEU A 73 -13.41 -4.83 -10.81
CA LEU A 73 -12.88 -6.18 -10.56
C LEU A 73 -12.28 -6.86 -11.81
N ASP A 74 -12.57 -6.33 -13.01
CA ASP A 74 -11.92 -6.79 -14.26
C ASP A 74 -10.54 -6.14 -14.44
N MET A 75 -10.28 -5.04 -13.72
CA MET A 75 -9.05 -4.25 -13.81
C MET A 75 -8.08 -4.49 -12.65
N THR A 76 -8.56 -5.10 -11.57
CA THR A 76 -7.73 -5.45 -10.39
C THR A 76 -7.22 -6.89 -10.51
N PRO A 77 -6.02 -7.19 -10.00
CA PRO A 77 -5.56 -8.56 -9.88
C PRO A 77 -6.39 -9.31 -8.83
N GLY A 78 -6.79 -10.56 -9.15
CA GLY A 78 -7.57 -11.39 -8.23
C GLY A 78 -9.07 -11.05 -8.17
N ASP A 79 -9.72 -11.50 -7.09
CA ASP A 79 -11.19 -11.49 -6.95
C ASP A 79 -11.70 -10.42 -5.99
N LYS A 80 -10.81 -9.57 -5.46
CA LYS A 80 -11.16 -8.53 -4.47
C LYS A 80 -10.44 -7.23 -4.76
N THR A 81 -11.02 -6.13 -4.28
CA THR A 81 -10.38 -4.82 -4.26
C THR A 81 -10.80 -4.02 -3.04
N VAL A 82 -9.94 -3.09 -2.62
CA VAL A 82 -10.19 -2.10 -1.59
C VAL A 82 -10.33 -0.74 -2.29
N ALA A 83 -11.56 -0.25 -2.39
CA ALA A 83 -11.84 1.06 -2.96
C ALA A 83 -11.67 2.16 -1.91
N ILE A 84 -10.86 3.15 -2.24
CA ILE A 84 -10.53 4.32 -1.44
C ILE A 84 -10.98 5.57 -2.22
N PHE A 85 -11.42 6.59 -1.51
CA PHE A 85 -11.89 7.85 -2.07
C PHE A 85 -11.61 9.00 -1.10
N SER A 86 -11.60 10.22 -1.60
CA SER A 86 -11.41 11.40 -0.76
C SER A 86 -12.65 11.65 0.10
N GLU A 87 -12.46 11.83 1.41
CA GLU A 87 -13.54 12.28 2.30
C GLU A 87 -14.08 13.67 1.94
N LYS A 88 -13.32 14.46 1.18
CA LYS A 88 -13.72 15.78 0.68
C LYS A 88 -14.66 15.71 -0.53
N GLU A 89 -14.81 14.53 -1.14
CA GLU A 89 -15.67 14.29 -2.30
C GLU A 89 -16.87 13.43 -1.88
N PRO A 90 -17.93 14.05 -1.40
CA PRO A 90 -19.10 13.31 -0.89
C PRO A 90 -19.79 12.53 -2.01
N GLY A 91 -20.34 11.38 -1.67
CA GLY A 91 -21.14 10.56 -2.57
C GLY A 91 -20.44 9.30 -3.09
N TRP A 92 -19.11 9.22 -3.08
CA TRP A 92 -18.42 8.00 -3.51
C TRP A 92 -18.77 6.79 -2.65
N GLN A 93 -18.86 6.94 -1.33
CA GLN A 93 -19.21 5.83 -0.44
C GLN A 93 -20.58 5.24 -0.82
N ASP A 94 -21.63 6.06 -0.87
CA ASP A 94 -22.99 5.61 -1.19
C ASP A 94 -23.06 5.06 -2.61
N PHE A 95 -22.39 5.70 -3.54
CA PHE A 95 -22.33 5.28 -4.93
C PHE A 95 -21.71 3.88 -5.06
N LEU A 96 -20.52 3.64 -4.47
CA LEU A 96 -19.85 2.35 -4.51
C LEU A 96 -20.64 1.27 -3.76
N MET A 97 -21.27 1.61 -2.63
CA MET A 97 -22.21 0.71 -1.92
C MET A 97 -23.43 0.33 -2.76
N GLY A 98 -23.78 1.16 -3.75
CA GLY A 98 -24.84 0.90 -4.73
C GLY A 98 -24.48 -0.14 -5.82
N ILE A 99 -23.22 -0.43 -6.05
CA ILE A 99 -22.73 -1.39 -7.09
C ILE A 99 -22.88 -2.84 -6.58
N LYS A 100 -24.11 -3.30 -6.41
CA LYS A 100 -24.44 -4.58 -5.74
C LYS A 100 -23.81 -5.82 -6.37
N LYS A 101 -23.56 -5.81 -7.67
CA LYS A 101 -22.90 -6.94 -8.38
C LYS A 101 -21.50 -7.26 -7.85
N ASN A 102 -20.82 -6.28 -7.23
CA ASN A 102 -19.48 -6.41 -6.70
C ASN A 102 -19.47 -6.66 -5.17
N HIS A 103 -20.59 -7.07 -4.59
CA HIS A 103 -20.76 -7.40 -3.17
C HIS A 103 -20.06 -6.39 -2.22
N PRO A 104 -20.40 -5.07 -2.32
CA PRO A 104 -19.69 -4.03 -1.60
C PRO A 104 -19.93 -4.12 -0.08
N LYS A 105 -18.86 -3.92 0.68
CA LYS A 105 -18.86 -3.87 2.14
C LYS A 105 -18.04 -2.70 2.64
N ALA A 106 -18.64 -1.83 3.43
CA ALA A 106 -17.91 -0.76 4.10
C ALA A 106 -17.01 -1.33 5.22
N VAL A 107 -15.74 -0.99 5.21
CA VAL A 107 -14.73 -1.49 6.16
C VAL A 107 -13.90 -0.30 6.65
N PRO A 108 -13.80 -0.09 7.98
CA PRO A 108 -12.95 0.98 8.51
C PRO A 108 -11.47 0.61 8.41
N ARG A 109 -10.64 1.60 8.06
CA ARG A 109 -9.18 1.55 8.16
C ARG A 109 -8.68 2.65 9.09
N PHE A 110 -7.44 2.55 9.51
CA PHE A 110 -6.84 3.47 10.47
C PHE A 110 -5.81 4.32 9.75
N GLY A 111 -6.16 5.59 9.50
CA GLY A 111 -5.26 6.55 8.90
C GLY A 111 -4.08 6.85 9.82
N ILE A 112 -2.90 6.84 9.24
CA ILE A 112 -1.64 7.18 9.91
C ILE A 112 -1.12 8.46 9.28
N LEU A 113 -0.73 9.43 10.11
CA LEU A 113 -0.11 10.65 9.62
C LEU A 113 1.25 10.29 9.02
N GLN A 114 1.42 10.63 7.74
CA GLN A 114 2.66 10.33 7.05
C GLN A 114 3.76 11.25 7.59
N LYS A 115 4.84 10.65 8.07
CA LYS A 115 6.02 11.36 8.53
C LYS A 115 7.10 11.35 7.45
N ASP A 116 7.87 12.40 7.40
CA ASP A 116 9.16 12.34 6.74
C ASP A 116 10.07 11.33 7.47
N TYR A 117 11.28 11.16 7.03
CA TYR A 117 12.22 10.14 7.52
C TYR A 117 12.81 10.42 8.92
N GLU A 118 12.10 11.20 9.77
CA GLU A 118 12.55 11.58 11.11
C GLU A 118 11.90 10.70 12.18
N PHE A 119 12.51 9.55 12.42
CA PHE A 119 12.14 8.63 13.50
C PHE A 119 13.22 8.61 14.59
N ASP A 120 12.87 8.21 15.80
CA ASP A 120 13.82 8.00 16.89
C ASP A 120 14.71 6.77 16.56
N GLU A 121 15.94 7.06 16.15
CA GLU A 121 16.90 6.05 15.71
C GLU A 121 17.26 5.06 16.83
N GLU A 122 17.40 5.53 18.08
CA GLU A 122 17.72 4.68 19.22
C GLU A 122 16.56 3.75 19.56
N LEU A 123 15.32 4.24 19.46
CA LEU A 123 14.14 3.40 19.61
C LEU A 123 14.07 2.32 18.53
N LEU A 124 14.34 2.68 17.27
CA LEU A 124 14.35 1.72 16.17
C LEU A 124 15.46 0.68 16.33
N LYS A 125 16.69 1.07 16.69
CA LYS A 125 17.80 0.16 17.01
C LYS A 125 17.46 -0.80 18.15
N LYS A 126 16.79 -0.31 19.19
CA LYS A 126 16.31 -1.15 20.29
C LYS A 126 15.35 -2.24 19.79
N TYR A 127 14.43 -1.90 18.87
CA TYR A 127 13.52 -2.91 18.32
C TYR A 127 14.22 -3.90 17.40
N THR A 128 15.19 -3.49 16.60
CA THR A 128 15.97 -4.42 15.76
C THR A 128 16.78 -5.41 16.61
N GLY A 129 17.29 -4.99 17.77
CA GLY A 129 18.04 -5.83 18.68
C GLY A 129 17.21 -6.72 19.62
N SER A 130 15.87 -6.67 19.56
CA SER A 130 14.97 -7.36 20.50
C SER A 130 14.44 -8.72 20.00
N LEU A 131 15.11 -9.34 19.02
CA LEU A 131 14.70 -10.64 18.49
C LEU A 131 14.91 -11.76 19.52
N PRO A 132 13.98 -12.74 19.62
CA PRO A 132 14.21 -13.95 20.38
C PRO A 132 15.35 -14.79 19.78
N GLU A 133 15.95 -15.64 20.60
CA GLU A 133 16.97 -16.59 20.17
C GLU A 133 16.49 -17.47 19.00
N GLY A 134 17.37 -17.74 18.03
CA GLY A 134 17.07 -18.52 16.84
C GLY A 134 16.37 -17.73 15.72
N TYR A 135 16.18 -16.43 15.86
CA TYR A 135 15.67 -15.54 14.82
C TYR A 135 16.72 -14.52 14.42
N GLU A 136 16.81 -14.23 13.13
CA GLU A 136 17.77 -13.30 12.56
C GLU A 136 17.09 -12.34 11.60
N ILE A 137 17.46 -11.04 11.64
CA ILE A 137 17.06 -10.05 10.62
C ILE A 137 18.04 -10.11 9.47
N VAL A 138 17.50 -10.27 8.26
CA VAL A 138 18.27 -10.24 7.02
C VAL A 138 17.63 -9.29 6.01
N ARG A 139 18.44 -8.65 5.18
CA ARG A 139 17.93 -7.83 4.09
C ARG A 139 17.38 -8.74 2.99
N PHE A 140 16.30 -8.33 2.32
CA PHE A 140 15.77 -9.06 1.17
C PHE A 140 16.80 -9.08 0.03
N ASP A 141 17.10 -10.26 -0.40
CA ASP A 141 17.87 -10.62 -1.57
C ASP A 141 17.02 -11.45 -2.55
N GLY A 142 17.68 -12.07 -3.53
CA GLY A 142 17.00 -12.93 -4.49
C GLY A 142 16.33 -14.17 -3.89
N ASP A 143 16.92 -14.75 -2.87
CA ASP A 143 16.40 -15.98 -2.22
C ASP A 143 15.19 -15.65 -1.34
N LEU A 144 15.26 -14.55 -0.58
CA LEU A 144 14.12 -14.08 0.21
C LEU A 144 12.95 -13.57 -0.65
N TYR A 145 13.26 -12.96 -1.81
CA TYR A 145 12.22 -12.65 -2.79
C TYR A 145 11.46 -13.92 -3.24
N ASP A 146 12.18 -14.98 -3.61
CA ASP A 146 11.57 -16.23 -4.04
C ASP A 146 10.76 -16.89 -2.92
N GLN A 147 11.29 -16.88 -1.69
CA GLN A 147 10.55 -17.36 -0.52
C GLN A 147 9.27 -16.52 -0.27
N ALA A 148 9.35 -15.20 -0.37
CA ALA A 148 8.20 -14.31 -0.20
C ALA A 148 7.11 -14.60 -1.24
N MET A 149 7.48 -14.73 -2.51
CA MET A 149 6.56 -15.00 -3.61
C MET A 149 5.95 -16.42 -3.59
N SER A 150 6.59 -17.36 -2.89
CA SER A 150 6.13 -18.75 -2.82
C SER A 150 4.97 -18.99 -1.84
N ALA A 151 4.63 -18.02 -0.99
CA ALA A 151 3.64 -18.19 0.07
C ALA A 151 2.62 -17.05 0.12
N GLU A 152 1.33 -17.39 0.24
CA GLU A 152 0.21 -16.43 0.25
C GLU A 152 0.34 -15.34 1.32
N TRP A 153 0.92 -15.64 2.48
CA TRP A 153 1.04 -14.69 3.59
C TRP A 153 2.13 -13.63 3.37
N SER A 154 3.03 -13.84 2.42
CA SER A 154 4.24 -13.01 2.20
C SER A 154 4.38 -12.46 0.77
N LYS A 155 3.60 -12.94 -0.19
CA LYS A 155 3.72 -12.48 -1.59
C LYS A 155 3.54 -10.97 -1.74
N GLU A 156 2.70 -10.36 -0.91
CA GLU A 156 2.47 -8.91 -0.90
C GLU A 156 3.73 -8.07 -0.59
N PHE A 157 4.80 -8.69 -0.09
CA PHE A 157 6.08 -7.98 0.06
C PHE A 157 6.69 -7.55 -1.28
N CYS A 158 6.39 -8.27 -2.37
CA CYS A 158 7.08 -8.12 -3.64
C CYS A 158 6.15 -8.12 -4.86
N GLU A 159 4.90 -8.59 -4.75
CA GLU A 159 4.02 -8.87 -5.90
C GLU A 159 3.58 -7.64 -6.70
N THR A 160 3.73 -6.45 -6.15
CA THR A 160 3.41 -5.19 -6.86
C THR A 160 4.45 -4.81 -7.92
N PHE A 161 5.63 -5.41 -7.87
CA PHE A 161 6.69 -5.23 -8.86
C PHE A 161 6.50 -6.20 -10.03
N ALA A 162 6.76 -5.72 -11.24
CA ALA A 162 6.59 -6.54 -12.44
C ALA A 162 7.57 -7.74 -12.52
N SER A 163 8.67 -7.72 -11.77
CA SER A 163 9.65 -8.80 -11.73
C SER A 163 10.55 -8.75 -10.51
N LYS A 164 11.20 -9.87 -10.19
CA LYS A 164 12.28 -9.97 -9.19
C LYS A 164 13.39 -8.94 -9.44
N LYS A 165 13.79 -8.77 -10.70
CA LYS A 165 14.81 -7.78 -11.07
C LYS A 165 14.36 -6.37 -10.69
N GLU A 166 13.15 -5.99 -11.01
CA GLU A 166 12.63 -4.67 -10.69
C GLU A 166 12.54 -4.44 -9.18
N TYR A 167 12.09 -5.44 -8.42
CA TYR A 167 12.07 -5.36 -6.95
C TYR A 167 13.47 -5.15 -6.37
N LEU A 168 14.47 -5.92 -6.80
CA LEU A 168 15.85 -5.80 -6.31
C LEU A 168 16.52 -4.49 -6.70
N GLU A 169 16.13 -3.87 -7.81
CA GLU A 169 16.65 -2.58 -8.28
C GLU A 169 15.99 -1.39 -7.58
N LYS A 170 14.68 -1.42 -7.39
CA LYS A 170 13.88 -0.26 -6.93
C LYS A 170 13.36 -0.40 -5.51
N GLY A 171 12.99 -1.61 -5.10
CA GLY A 171 12.48 -1.93 -3.78
C GLY A 171 13.58 -2.33 -2.79
N PHE A 172 13.18 -2.60 -1.57
CA PHE A 172 14.00 -3.22 -0.53
C PHE A 172 13.10 -3.72 0.59
N GLY A 173 13.64 -4.58 1.44
CA GLY A 173 12.93 -5.10 2.59
C GLY A 173 13.88 -5.72 3.60
N TYR A 174 13.33 -6.01 4.78
CA TYR A 174 13.99 -6.75 5.84
C TYR A 174 13.09 -7.89 6.29
N GLY A 175 13.61 -9.10 6.28
CA GLY A 175 12.94 -10.30 6.72
C GLY A 175 13.53 -10.81 8.03
N VAL A 176 12.70 -11.43 8.87
CA VAL A 176 13.18 -12.29 9.94
C VAL A 176 13.13 -13.73 9.46
N VAL A 177 14.27 -14.40 9.57
CA VAL A 177 14.43 -15.81 9.23
C VAL A 177 14.68 -16.65 10.48
N THR A 178 14.29 -17.92 10.43
CA THR A 178 14.65 -18.96 11.40
C THR A 178 14.84 -20.26 10.65
N ALA A 179 15.92 -20.99 10.92
CA ALA A 179 16.33 -22.18 10.18
C ALA A 179 16.31 -21.96 8.65
N GLY A 180 16.78 -20.79 8.18
CA GLY A 180 16.86 -20.41 6.77
C GLY A 180 15.51 -20.08 6.12
N LYS A 181 14.39 -20.03 6.87
CA LYS A 181 13.05 -19.75 6.33
C LYS A 181 12.55 -18.37 6.73
N LEU A 182 12.00 -17.63 5.76
CA LEU A 182 11.30 -16.36 5.99
C LEU A 182 10.03 -16.59 6.83
N VAL A 183 9.91 -15.87 7.96
CA VAL A 183 8.78 -16.00 8.87
C VAL A 183 8.11 -14.67 9.22
N SER A 184 8.76 -13.54 8.97
CA SER A 184 8.22 -12.20 9.11
C SER A 184 8.97 -11.25 8.19
N GLY A 185 8.36 -10.12 7.82
CA GLY A 185 9.05 -9.12 6.99
C GLY A 185 8.38 -7.77 7.02
N ALA A 186 9.17 -6.76 6.63
CA ALA A 186 8.74 -5.43 6.24
C ALA A 186 9.41 -5.09 4.90
N SER A 187 8.64 -4.66 3.92
CA SER A 187 9.11 -4.47 2.55
C SER A 187 8.45 -3.29 1.88
N THR A 188 9.09 -2.78 0.86
CA THR A 188 8.54 -1.80 -0.07
C THR A 188 7.39 -2.41 -0.86
N MET A 189 6.18 -1.91 -0.65
CA MET A 189 5.01 -2.28 -1.44
C MET A 189 4.87 -1.40 -2.69
N THR A 190 5.21 -0.14 -2.58
CA THR A 190 5.12 0.85 -3.65
C THR A 190 6.32 1.79 -3.58
N VAL A 191 6.83 2.22 -4.72
CA VAL A 191 7.92 3.21 -4.81
C VAL A 191 7.45 4.43 -5.58
N TYR A 192 7.90 5.61 -5.12
CA TYR A 192 7.74 6.89 -5.80
C TYR A 192 8.91 7.80 -5.46
N ASP A 193 9.07 8.92 -6.19
CA ASP A 193 10.13 9.89 -5.88
C ASP A 193 9.95 10.46 -4.48
N GLY A 194 10.91 10.13 -3.61
CA GLY A 194 10.95 10.58 -2.22
C GLY A 194 10.23 9.67 -1.21
N GLY A 195 9.71 8.49 -1.61
CA GLY A 195 9.06 7.62 -0.63
C GLY A 195 8.67 6.21 -1.09
N THR A 196 8.06 5.49 -0.16
CA THR A 196 7.61 4.11 -0.32
C THR A 196 6.41 3.83 0.57
N GLU A 197 5.53 2.91 0.17
CA GLU A 197 4.54 2.29 1.07
C GLU A 197 5.14 1.07 1.75
N THR A 198 4.82 0.90 3.03
CA THR A 198 5.38 -0.18 3.85
C THR A 198 4.40 -1.34 3.96
N GLN A 199 4.77 -2.52 3.47
CA GLN A 199 4.06 -3.76 3.70
C GLN A 199 4.70 -4.55 4.84
N VAL A 200 3.90 -5.02 5.82
CA VAL A 200 4.39 -5.80 6.95
C VAL A 200 3.51 -7.01 7.20
N ALA A 201 4.13 -8.18 7.31
CA ALA A 201 3.42 -9.40 7.63
C ALA A 201 4.26 -10.37 8.48
N THR A 202 3.57 -11.29 9.16
CA THR A 202 4.20 -12.40 9.91
C THR A 202 3.41 -13.68 9.70
N ASN A 203 4.09 -14.76 9.40
CA ASN A 203 3.53 -16.11 9.33
C ASN A 203 2.77 -16.43 10.63
N LYS A 204 1.57 -16.98 10.51
CA LYS A 204 0.65 -17.23 11.64
C LYS A 204 1.31 -18.01 12.81
N LYS A 205 2.21 -18.95 12.48
CA LYS A 205 2.93 -19.79 13.47
C LYS A 205 3.97 -19.01 14.27
N HIS A 206 4.39 -17.84 13.81
CA HIS A 206 5.46 -17.04 14.42
C HIS A 206 4.98 -15.69 14.99
N ARG A 207 3.66 -15.46 15.03
CA ARG A 207 3.06 -14.22 15.56
C ARG A 207 3.28 -14.05 17.07
N LYS A 208 3.08 -12.81 17.55
CA LYS A 208 3.18 -12.41 18.98
C LYS A 208 4.59 -12.55 19.59
N LYS A 209 5.64 -12.58 18.77
CA LYS A 209 7.06 -12.65 19.17
C LYS A 209 7.84 -11.34 18.89
N GLY A 210 7.19 -10.26 18.50
CA GLY A 210 7.85 -8.98 18.17
C GLY A 210 8.48 -8.91 16.77
N LEU A 211 8.50 -10.02 15.99
CA LEU A 211 9.25 -10.11 14.72
C LEU A 211 8.90 -9.01 13.71
N ALA A 212 7.60 -8.74 13.51
CA ALA A 212 7.15 -7.69 12.60
C ALA A 212 7.64 -6.30 13.03
N LEU A 213 7.65 -6.01 14.33
CA LEU A 213 8.15 -4.75 14.86
C LEU A 213 9.64 -4.58 14.57
N SER A 214 10.42 -5.65 14.73
CA SER A 214 11.85 -5.64 14.44
C SER A 214 12.14 -5.47 12.94
N CYS A 215 11.39 -6.15 12.05
CA CYS A 215 11.48 -5.95 10.59
C CYS A 215 11.15 -4.52 10.21
N ALA A 216 10.03 -3.99 10.71
CA ALA A 216 9.59 -2.63 10.42
C ALA A 216 10.59 -1.58 10.93
N ALA A 217 11.18 -1.78 12.11
CA ALA A 217 12.22 -0.89 12.63
C ALA A 217 13.47 -0.90 11.73
N ALA A 218 13.93 -2.06 11.26
CA ALA A 218 15.05 -2.17 10.33
C ALA A 218 14.73 -1.47 8.99
N PHE A 219 13.51 -1.64 8.49
CA PHE A 219 13.03 -0.98 7.28
C PHE A 219 13.02 0.55 7.43
N LEU A 220 12.53 1.08 8.56
CA LEU A 220 12.52 2.52 8.81
C LEU A 220 13.92 3.11 8.96
N LEU A 221 14.86 2.40 9.60
CA LEU A 221 16.27 2.82 9.65
C LEU A 221 16.85 2.97 8.24
N GLU A 222 16.53 2.06 7.34
CA GLU A 222 16.98 2.15 5.94
C GLU A 222 16.28 3.30 5.20
N CYS A 223 14.99 3.57 5.46
CA CYS A 223 14.30 4.74 4.92
C CYS A 223 14.97 6.06 5.37
N GLN A 224 15.31 6.18 6.66
CA GLN A 224 16.05 7.33 7.18
C GLN A 224 17.41 7.49 6.49
N ARG A 225 18.18 6.41 6.38
CA ARG A 225 19.46 6.42 5.69
C ARG A 225 19.34 6.88 4.23
N ARG A 226 18.26 6.48 3.54
CA ARG A 226 17.97 6.90 2.15
C ARG A 226 17.32 8.27 2.05
N LYS A 227 16.88 8.87 3.17
CA LYS A 227 16.12 10.11 3.23
C LYS A 227 14.82 10.03 2.39
N ILE A 228 14.11 8.92 2.50
CA ILE A 228 12.81 8.69 1.86
C ILE A 228 11.72 8.52 2.90
N ARG A 229 10.52 8.98 2.57
CA ARG A 229 9.33 8.82 3.40
C ARG A 229 8.90 7.36 3.42
N ALA A 230 8.68 6.81 4.60
CA ALA A 230 8.04 5.52 4.78
C ALA A 230 6.55 5.73 5.07
N CYS A 231 5.71 5.55 4.07
CA CYS A 231 4.25 5.65 4.25
C CYS A 231 3.72 4.39 4.94
N TRP A 232 2.66 4.57 5.70
CA TRP A 232 1.99 3.50 6.44
C TRP A 232 0.49 3.72 6.45
N ASP A 233 -0.26 2.72 6.04
CA ASP A 233 -1.70 2.65 6.23
C ASP A 233 -2.08 1.38 7.01
N ALA A 234 -2.95 1.51 8.02
CA ALA A 234 -3.21 0.41 8.93
C ALA A 234 -4.57 -0.25 8.68
N ALA A 235 -4.54 -1.44 8.12
CA ALA A 235 -5.73 -2.25 7.83
C ALA A 235 -6.45 -2.75 9.10
N ASN A 236 -5.79 -2.75 10.27
CA ASN A 236 -6.35 -3.28 11.51
C ASN A 236 -5.68 -2.69 12.76
N THR A 237 -6.28 -2.95 13.90
CA THR A 237 -5.79 -2.44 15.20
C THR A 237 -4.36 -2.88 15.53
N ALA A 238 -3.92 -4.06 15.11
CA ALA A 238 -2.56 -4.54 15.38
C ALA A 238 -1.54 -3.72 14.58
N SER A 239 -1.82 -3.47 13.29
CA SER A 239 -1.01 -2.60 12.42
C SER A 239 -0.95 -1.17 12.97
N LYS A 240 -2.11 -0.57 13.37
CA LYS A 240 -2.16 0.75 14.01
C LYS A 240 -1.28 0.82 15.26
N LYS A 241 -1.40 -0.16 16.17
CA LYS A 241 -0.59 -0.20 17.40
C LYS A 241 0.91 -0.31 17.09
N MET A 242 1.28 -1.03 16.05
CA MET A 242 2.67 -1.16 15.63
C MET A 242 3.20 0.16 15.05
N ALA A 243 2.46 0.83 14.19
CA ALA A 243 2.82 2.15 13.67
C ALA A 243 3.07 3.17 14.80
N ILE A 244 2.17 3.23 15.80
CA ILE A 244 2.33 4.13 16.97
C ILE A 244 3.60 3.79 17.76
N LYS A 245 3.90 2.50 17.98
CA LYS A 245 5.14 2.09 18.66
C LYS A 245 6.40 2.50 17.91
N LEU A 246 6.36 2.55 16.59
CA LEU A 246 7.45 2.97 15.73
C LEU A 246 7.61 4.50 15.65
N GLY A 247 6.68 5.26 16.25
CA GLY A 247 6.74 6.73 16.29
C GLY A 247 5.82 7.43 15.29
N TYR A 248 4.95 6.71 14.59
CA TYR A 248 3.90 7.32 13.78
C TYR A 248 2.77 7.90 14.63
N GLU A 249 2.07 8.88 14.09
CA GLU A 249 0.90 9.49 14.71
C GLU A 249 -0.39 8.96 14.07
N TYR A 250 -1.38 8.68 14.90
CA TYR A 250 -2.69 8.24 14.46
C TYR A 250 -3.54 9.43 14.00
N LYS A 251 -4.04 9.38 12.76
CA LYS A 251 -4.84 10.45 12.15
C LYS A 251 -6.35 10.31 12.39
N GLY A 252 -6.85 9.08 12.52
CA GLY A 252 -8.29 8.81 12.64
C GLY A 252 -8.73 7.55 11.90
N ILE A 253 -10.03 7.27 11.93
CA ILE A 253 -10.65 6.22 11.12
C ILE A 253 -11.15 6.85 9.82
N TYR A 254 -10.96 6.16 8.72
CA TYR A 254 -11.62 6.47 7.44
C TYR A 254 -12.26 5.21 6.86
N MET A 255 -13.24 5.39 5.99
CA MET A 255 -14.01 4.28 5.42
C MET A 255 -13.47 3.90 4.05
N THR A 256 -13.39 2.61 3.82
CA THR A 256 -13.11 2.02 2.50
C THR A 256 -14.25 1.08 2.10
N ILE A 257 -14.39 0.80 0.81
CA ILE A 257 -15.36 -0.19 0.33
C ILE A 257 -14.59 -1.39 -0.21
N HIS A 258 -14.73 -2.51 0.47
CA HIS A 258 -14.23 -3.79 -0.03
C HIS A 258 -15.22 -4.35 -1.02
N MET A 259 -14.74 -4.78 -2.18
CA MET A 259 -15.53 -5.41 -3.23
C MET A 259 -14.91 -6.74 -3.63
N HIS A 260 -15.74 -7.68 -4.07
CA HIS A 260 -15.28 -8.99 -4.54
C HIS A 260 -16.25 -9.54 -5.60
N LYS A 261 -15.76 -10.45 -6.46
CA LYS A 261 -16.54 -11.20 -7.44
C LYS A 261 -17.49 -12.16 -6.78
#